data_253049d504c2c4b58d9c2e947e5906ea
#
_entry.id   253049d504c2c4b58d9c2e947e5906ea
#
_cell.length_a   1.000
_cell.length_b   1.000
_cell.length_c   1.000
_cell.angle_alpha   90.00
_cell.angle_beta   90.00
_cell.angle_gamma   90.00
#
_symmetry.space_group_name_H-M   'P 1'
#
loop_
_entity.id
_entity.type
_entity.pdbx_description
1 polymer ?
#
loop_
_entity_poly.entity_id
_entity_poly.type
_entity_poly.pdbx_seq_one_letter_code
_entity_poly.pdbx_strand_id
1 'polypeptide(L)'
;VSGVDIIRPKGQIKPFDSENPIFSSSKRIDFELEMGYIIGKNSKLGSSISTKDAEDYIFGKVLFNDWSARDIQKWEYVPLGPFLGKSFASSISPWVVTIEALKPFKVQGPVQHPEVLDYLKFDGLKNYDINLSVSILPGGSEIETVICKSNFKYMYWNMSQQIAHHTVNGCNLNTGDM
;
A
#
# COMPACT_ATOMS: atom_id res chain seq x y z
N VAL A 1 3.96 -9.74 -10.53
CA VAL A 1 3.76 -10.89 -9.64
C VAL A 1 5.07 -11.20 -8.95
N SER A 2 5.03 -11.68 -7.70
CA SER A 2 6.23 -12.10 -6.93
C SER A 2 7.08 -13.10 -7.73
N GLY A 3 8.41 -13.04 -7.54
CA GLY A 3 9.38 -13.87 -8.27
C GLY A 3 9.94 -13.23 -9.54
N VAL A 4 9.58 -11.99 -9.84
CA VAL A 4 10.18 -11.22 -10.94
C VAL A 4 11.19 -10.23 -10.36
N ASP A 5 12.37 -10.19 -10.96
CA ASP A 5 13.44 -9.27 -10.56
C ASP A 5 13.05 -7.82 -10.80
N ILE A 6 13.43 -6.94 -9.87
CA ILE A 6 13.20 -5.51 -9.98
C ILE A 6 14.43 -4.85 -10.60
N ILE A 7 14.20 -4.18 -11.73
CA ILE A 7 15.25 -3.46 -12.45
C ILE A 7 15.34 -2.03 -11.90
N ARG A 8 16.55 -1.63 -11.52
CA ARG A 8 16.82 -0.27 -11.03
C ARG A 8 16.45 0.78 -12.08
N PRO A 9 15.52 1.72 -11.77
CA PRO A 9 15.09 2.73 -12.73
C PRO A 9 16.12 3.83 -12.90
N LYS A 10 15.98 4.56 -14.00
CA LYS A 10 16.70 5.80 -14.30
C LYS A 10 15.72 6.96 -14.32
N GLY A 11 16.16 8.13 -13.91
CA GLY A 11 15.34 9.33 -13.93
C GLY A 11 16.14 10.58 -13.56
N GLN A 12 15.43 11.68 -13.42
CA GLN A 12 16.01 12.91 -12.91
C GLN A 12 16.11 12.86 -11.40
N ILE A 13 17.29 13.16 -10.88
CA ILE A 13 17.56 13.31 -9.45
C ILE A 13 18.26 14.67 -9.23
N LYS A 14 17.95 15.33 -8.13
CA LYS A 14 18.66 16.57 -7.74
C LYS A 14 19.62 16.26 -6.60
N PRO A 15 20.96 16.25 -6.85
CA PRO A 15 21.94 16.15 -5.80
C PRO A 15 21.85 17.34 -4.83
N PHE A 16 22.25 17.12 -3.59
CA PHE A 16 22.16 18.17 -2.55
C PHE A 16 23.02 19.39 -2.85
N ASP A 17 24.16 19.17 -3.48
CA ASP A 17 25.19 20.16 -3.85
C ASP A 17 25.06 20.71 -5.28
N SER A 18 23.95 20.42 -5.96
CA SER A 18 23.69 20.87 -7.34
C SER A 18 22.46 21.77 -7.41
N GLU A 19 22.54 22.83 -8.21
CA GLU A 19 21.38 23.67 -8.53
C GLU A 19 20.47 23.01 -9.53
N ASN A 20 21.01 22.16 -10.41
CA ASN A 20 20.29 21.51 -11.50
C ASN A 20 20.12 20.01 -11.26
N PRO A 21 19.03 19.40 -11.75
CA PRO A 21 18.89 17.96 -11.76
C PRO A 21 19.86 17.30 -12.74
N ILE A 22 20.21 16.03 -12.47
CA ILE A 22 20.98 15.19 -13.39
C ILE A 22 20.15 13.97 -13.76
N PHE A 23 20.40 13.38 -14.93
CA PHE A 23 19.83 12.09 -15.33
C PHE A 23 20.76 10.96 -14.88
N SER A 24 20.25 10.05 -14.07
CA SER A 24 21.06 8.96 -13.49
C SER A 24 20.20 7.76 -13.11
N SER A 25 20.83 6.60 -12.93
CA SER A 25 20.20 5.48 -12.22
C SER A 25 19.94 5.88 -10.77
N SER A 26 18.75 5.50 -10.25
CA SER A 26 18.42 5.72 -8.85
C SER A 26 19.47 5.11 -7.92
N LYS A 27 19.87 5.84 -6.89
CA LYS A 27 20.78 5.39 -5.84
C LYS A 27 20.06 4.98 -4.56
N ARG A 28 18.74 5.17 -4.50
CA ARG A 28 17.92 4.98 -3.30
C ARG A 28 16.65 4.21 -3.62
N ILE A 29 16.81 2.91 -3.92
CA ILE A 29 15.68 1.98 -4.01
C ILE A 29 15.24 1.61 -2.61
N ASP A 30 13.95 1.66 -2.39
CA ASP A 30 13.29 1.33 -1.13
C ASP A 30 12.07 0.43 -1.40
N PHE A 31 11.64 -0.28 -0.37
CA PHE A 31 10.41 -1.07 -0.38
C PHE A 31 9.32 -0.35 0.43
N GLU A 32 8.08 -0.62 0.10
CA GLU A 32 6.93 -0.32 0.95
C GLU A 32 6.19 -1.62 1.21
N LEU A 33 6.25 -2.10 2.47
CA LEU A 33 5.56 -3.32 2.89
C LEU A 33 4.09 -3.01 3.10
N GLU A 34 3.26 -3.48 2.19
CA GLU A 34 1.84 -3.18 2.14
C GLU A 34 0.98 -4.44 2.04
N MET A 35 -0.30 -4.26 2.32
CA MET A 35 -1.35 -5.23 2.05
C MET A 35 -2.37 -4.59 1.10
N GLY A 36 -2.44 -5.09 -0.12
CA GLY A 36 -3.51 -4.72 -1.05
C GLY A 36 -4.82 -5.44 -0.69
N TYR A 37 -5.95 -4.83 -0.99
CA TYR A 37 -7.25 -5.51 -0.97
C TYR A 37 -7.93 -5.38 -2.32
N ILE A 38 -8.44 -6.51 -2.80
CA ILE A 38 -9.11 -6.59 -4.10
C ILE A 38 -10.59 -6.31 -3.90
N ILE A 39 -11.13 -5.38 -4.68
CA ILE A 39 -12.56 -5.06 -4.67
C ILE A 39 -13.34 -6.16 -5.40
N GLY A 40 -14.34 -6.70 -4.74
CA GLY A 40 -15.21 -7.77 -5.27
C GLY A 40 -16.58 -7.31 -5.73
N LYS A 41 -16.94 -6.04 -5.48
CA LYS A 41 -18.28 -5.51 -5.76
C LYS A 41 -18.21 -4.05 -6.19
N ASN A 42 -18.91 -3.72 -7.27
CA ASN A 42 -19.01 -2.34 -7.75
C ASN A 42 -19.80 -1.46 -6.77
N SER A 43 -19.39 -0.21 -6.62
CA SER A 43 -20.18 0.82 -5.96
C SER A 43 -20.76 1.82 -6.99
N LYS A 44 -21.74 2.59 -6.55
CA LYS A 44 -22.38 3.59 -7.43
C LYS A 44 -21.57 4.88 -7.42
N LEU A 45 -21.27 5.42 -8.60
CA LEU A 45 -20.67 6.74 -8.76
C LEU A 45 -21.53 7.81 -8.07
N GLY A 46 -20.88 8.71 -7.33
CA GLY A 46 -21.53 9.76 -6.55
C GLY A 46 -22.06 9.33 -5.19
N SER A 47 -21.81 8.07 -4.78
CA SER A 47 -22.20 7.56 -3.46
C SER A 47 -20.98 7.16 -2.63
N SER A 48 -21.00 7.49 -1.35
CA SER A 48 -19.98 7.04 -0.39
C SER A 48 -20.33 5.66 0.18
N ILE A 49 -19.30 4.95 0.63
CA ILE A 49 -19.42 3.67 1.34
C ILE A 49 -19.11 3.93 2.82
N SER A 50 -19.99 3.50 3.72
CA SER A 50 -19.75 3.64 5.16
C SER A 50 -18.69 2.64 5.65
N THR A 51 -18.04 2.95 6.78
CA THR A 51 -17.12 2.01 7.44
C THR A 51 -17.81 0.69 7.83
N LYS A 52 -19.12 0.73 8.06
CA LYS A 52 -19.94 -0.45 8.38
C LYS A 52 -20.06 -1.40 7.19
N ASP A 53 -20.26 -0.84 5.99
CA ASP A 53 -20.53 -1.61 4.77
C ASP A 53 -19.26 -1.93 3.97
N ALA A 54 -18.14 -1.31 4.30
CA ALA A 54 -16.91 -1.36 3.50
C ALA A 54 -16.38 -2.79 3.29
N GLU A 55 -16.47 -3.67 4.29
CA GLU A 55 -15.98 -5.05 4.15
C GLU A 55 -16.73 -5.86 3.09
N ASP A 56 -18.01 -5.54 2.83
CA ASP A 56 -18.83 -6.21 1.80
C ASP A 56 -18.34 -5.93 0.38
N TYR A 57 -17.49 -4.94 0.20
CA TYR A 57 -16.87 -4.59 -1.08
C TYR A 57 -15.52 -5.29 -1.30
N ILE A 58 -14.94 -5.90 -0.28
CA ILE A 58 -13.62 -6.50 -0.35
C ILE A 58 -13.74 -8.01 -0.60
N PHE A 59 -13.16 -8.49 -1.70
CA PHE A 59 -13.06 -9.91 -2.01
C PHE A 59 -11.99 -10.59 -1.14
N GLY A 60 -10.81 -10.01 -1.07
CA GLY A 60 -9.69 -10.59 -0.33
C GLY A 60 -8.47 -9.68 -0.28
N LYS A 61 -7.39 -10.20 0.29
CA LYS A 61 -6.12 -9.50 0.48
C LYS A 61 -4.96 -10.19 -0.21
N VAL A 62 -3.98 -9.38 -0.59
CA VAL A 62 -2.71 -9.78 -1.17
C VAL A 62 -1.56 -9.09 -0.43
N LEU A 63 -0.38 -9.68 -0.45
CA LEU A 63 0.85 -8.96 -0.11
C LEU A 63 1.22 -8.05 -1.27
N PHE A 64 1.62 -6.84 -0.96
CA PHE A 64 1.99 -5.84 -1.94
C PHE A 64 3.30 -5.14 -1.54
N ASN A 65 4.12 -4.84 -2.50
CA ASN A 65 5.30 -4.01 -2.31
C ASN A 65 5.29 -2.91 -3.37
N ASP A 66 5.09 -1.67 -2.93
CA ASP A 66 5.18 -0.49 -3.78
C ASP A 66 6.62 0.01 -3.82
N TRP A 67 7.40 -0.52 -4.77
CA TRP A 67 8.79 -0.16 -4.93
C TRP A 67 8.97 1.33 -5.19
N SER A 68 9.96 1.92 -4.53
CA SER A 68 10.17 3.36 -4.54
C SER A 68 11.60 3.72 -4.88
N ALA A 69 11.81 4.58 -5.87
CA ALA A 69 13.08 5.24 -6.15
C ALA A 69 13.08 6.61 -5.46
N ARG A 70 13.51 6.65 -4.20
CA ARG A 70 13.32 7.80 -3.30
C ARG A 70 14.01 9.09 -3.76
N ASP A 71 15.11 8.99 -4.46
CA ASP A 71 15.83 10.14 -5.01
C ASP A 71 15.09 10.75 -6.22
N ILE A 72 14.53 9.92 -7.11
CA ILE A 72 13.67 10.36 -8.21
C ILE A 72 12.38 10.95 -7.63
N GLN A 73 11.72 10.23 -6.72
CA GLN A 73 10.49 10.68 -6.05
C GLN A 73 10.68 12.05 -5.39
N LYS A 74 11.78 12.25 -4.67
CA LYS A 74 12.08 13.53 -4.00
C LYS A 74 12.13 14.70 -4.96
N TRP A 75 12.60 14.51 -6.18
CA TRP A 75 12.68 15.55 -7.20
C TRP A 75 11.31 15.89 -7.79
N GLU A 76 10.48 14.87 -8.06
CA GLU A 76 9.27 15.03 -8.86
C GLU A 76 7.97 15.25 -8.09
N TYR A 77 7.91 14.90 -6.77
CA TYR A 77 6.64 14.73 -6.07
C TYR A 77 5.86 16.03 -5.77
N VAL A 78 6.53 17.19 -5.81
CA VAL A 78 5.88 18.49 -5.55
C VAL A 78 5.71 19.24 -6.87
N PRO A 79 4.50 19.76 -7.18
CA PRO A 79 3.24 19.72 -6.42
C PRO A 79 2.30 18.56 -6.76
N LEU A 80 2.58 17.76 -7.80
CA LEU A 80 1.59 16.83 -8.39
C LEU A 80 1.67 15.39 -7.87
N GLY A 81 2.61 15.11 -6.98
CA GLY A 81 2.83 13.76 -6.47
C GLY A 81 3.88 12.96 -7.26
N PRO A 82 4.21 11.73 -6.83
CA PRO A 82 5.24 10.90 -7.47
C PRO A 82 4.75 10.30 -8.79
N PHE A 83 5.68 10.12 -9.74
CA PHE A 83 5.46 9.48 -11.04
C PHE A 83 6.50 8.38 -11.29
N LEU A 84 7.67 8.73 -11.84
CA LEU A 84 8.73 7.79 -12.24
C LEU A 84 9.40 7.11 -11.03
N GLY A 85 9.37 7.76 -9.87
CA GLY A 85 9.85 7.19 -8.61
C GLY A 85 9.00 6.02 -8.10
N LYS A 86 7.80 5.82 -8.65
CA LYS A 86 6.85 4.77 -8.29
C LYS A 86 6.47 3.84 -9.42
N SER A 87 6.30 4.36 -10.64
CA SER A 87 5.74 3.61 -11.76
C SER A 87 6.65 2.52 -12.35
N PHE A 88 7.88 2.36 -11.84
CA PHE A 88 8.84 1.41 -12.40
C PHE A 88 8.61 -0.03 -11.96
N ALA A 89 8.03 -0.25 -10.78
CA ALA A 89 7.73 -1.59 -10.28
C ALA A 89 6.73 -1.57 -9.12
N SER A 90 5.86 -2.57 -9.13
CA SER A 90 5.06 -3.01 -7.97
C SER A 90 5.07 -4.53 -7.94
N SER A 91 5.22 -5.12 -6.76
CA SER A 91 5.19 -6.58 -6.60
C SER A 91 3.93 -6.98 -5.85
N ILE A 92 3.23 -7.99 -6.36
CA ILE A 92 2.00 -8.52 -5.77
C ILE A 92 2.13 -10.02 -5.56
N SER A 93 1.63 -10.53 -4.43
CA SER A 93 1.54 -11.98 -4.24
C SER A 93 0.57 -12.62 -5.25
N PRO A 94 0.83 -13.85 -5.74
CA PRO A 94 -0.09 -14.54 -6.64
C PRO A 94 -1.34 -15.09 -5.94
N TRP A 95 -1.34 -15.09 -4.60
CA TRP A 95 -2.41 -15.63 -3.77
C TRP A 95 -3.28 -14.51 -3.25
N VAL A 96 -4.59 -14.61 -3.48
CA VAL A 96 -5.61 -13.78 -2.84
C VAL A 96 -6.22 -14.56 -1.70
N VAL A 97 -6.09 -14.08 -0.47
CA VAL A 97 -6.72 -14.68 0.71
C VAL A 97 -8.05 -13.97 0.95
N THR A 98 -9.16 -14.72 0.90
CA THR A 98 -10.50 -14.13 1.03
C THR A 98 -10.74 -13.53 2.42
N ILE A 99 -11.64 -12.55 2.51
CA ILE A 99 -12.00 -11.93 3.80
C ILE A 99 -12.58 -12.96 4.78
N GLU A 100 -13.31 -13.96 4.29
CA GLU A 100 -13.84 -15.05 5.12
C GLU A 100 -12.72 -15.86 5.79
N ALA A 101 -11.67 -16.19 5.03
CA ALA A 101 -10.51 -16.90 5.56
C ALA A 101 -9.73 -16.09 6.59
N LEU A 102 -9.80 -14.75 6.51
CA LEU A 102 -9.13 -13.84 7.43
C LEU A 102 -9.93 -13.52 8.70
N LYS A 103 -11.21 -13.88 8.79
CA LYS A 103 -12.05 -13.62 9.97
C LYS A 103 -11.42 -14.04 11.31
N PRO A 104 -10.79 -15.23 11.44
CA PRO A 104 -10.18 -15.65 12.70
C PRO A 104 -9.01 -14.79 13.19
N PHE A 105 -8.44 -13.99 12.30
CA PHE A 105 -7.27 -13.13 12.58
C PHE A 105 -7.67 -11.68 12.91
N LYS A 106 -8.96 -11.37 12.97
CA LYS A 106 -9.42 -10.03 13.35
C LYS A 106 -9.06 -9.70 14.79
N VAL A 107 -8.52 -8.49 14.96
CA VAL A 107 -8.09 -7.97 16.28
C VAL A 107 -8.44 -6.49 16.41
N GLN A 108 -8.35 -5.97 17.63
CA GLN A 108 -8.40 -4.54 17.90
C GLN A 108 -7.17 -3.86 17.31
N GLY A 109 -7.39 -2.75 16.61
CA GLY A 109 -6.33 -1.88 16.13
C GLY A 109 -5.82 -0.91 17.19
N PRO A 110 -4.82 -0.07 16.84
CA PRO A 110 -4.36 1.01 17.71
C PRO A 110 -5.49 1.97 18.10
N VAL A 111 -5.39 2.55 19.31
CA VAL A 111 -6.29 3.63 19.73
C VAL A 111 -6.02 4.85 18.86
N GLN A 112 -7.09 5.38 18.25
CA GLN A 112 -7.00 6.54 17.38
C GLN A 112 -7.17 7.84 18.20
N HIS A 113 -6.17 8.71 18.11
CA HIS A 113 -6.18 10.01 18.79
C HIS A 113 -5.54 11.07 17.86
N PRO A 114 -6.17 12.27 17.68
CA PRO A 114 -7.48 12.67 18.20
C PRO A 114 -8.64 11.79 17.70
N GLU A 115 -9.83 11.94 18.29
CA GLU A 115 -11.02 11.23 17.83
C GLU A 115 -11.24 11.49 16.32
N VAL A 116 -11.52 10.43 15.58
CA VAL A 116 -11.72 10.53 14.13
C VAL A 116 -13.05 11.19 13.79
N LEU A 117 -13.14 11.77 12.59
CA LEU A 117 -14.39 12.35 12.09
C LEU A 117 -15.47 11.27 11.94
N ASP A 118 -16.73 11.68 12.05
CA ASP A 118 -17.88 10.76 12.13
C ASP A 118 -17.93 9.72 11.00
N TYR A 119 -17.61 10.10 9.78
CA TYR A 119 -17.63 9.18 8.65
C TYR A 119 -16.51 8.10 8.70
N LEU A 120 -15.52 8.26 9.58
CA LEU A 120 -14.44 7.31 9.81
C LEU A 120 -14.61 6.50 11.10
N LYS A 121 -15.65 6.77 11.90
CA LYS A 121 -15.95 5.96 13.08
C LYS A 121 -16.37 4.55 12.66
N PHE A 122 -16.02 3.56 13.46
CA PHE A 122 -16.34 2.16 13.19
C PHE A 122 -16.55 1.41 14.50
N ASP A 123 -17.23 0.27 14.38
CA ASP A 123 -17.45 -0.67 15.49
C ASP A 123 -16.74 -2.00 15.22
N GLY A 124 -16.36 -2.67 16.31
CA GLY A 124 -15.81 -4.01 16.28
C GLY A 124 -14.35 -4.09 15.86
N LEU A 125 -13.90 -5.31 15.58
CA LEU A 125 -12.52 -5.62 15.21
C LEU A 125 -12.33 -5.39 13.71
N LYS A 126 -11.41 -4.51 13.33
CA LYS A 126 -11.16 -4.12 11.93
C LYS A 126 -9.72 -4.30 11.47
N ASN A 127 -8.79 -4.56 12.39
CA ASN A 127 -7.41 -4.89 12.08
C ASN A 127 -7.22 -6.41 12.04
N TYR A 128 -6.06 -6.86 11.55
CA TYR A 128 -5.74 -8.28 11.37
C TYR A 128 -4.37 -8.60 11.94
N ASP A 129 -4.27 -9.65 12.76
CA ASP A 129 -3.01 -10.15 13.31
C ASP A 129 -2.32 -11.04 12.26
N ILE A 130 -1.56 -10.41 11.37
CA ILE A 130 -0.81 -11.06 10.30
C ILE A 130 0.65 -10.65 10.44
N ASN A 131 1.52 -11.63 10.72
CA ASN A 131 2.96 -11.39 10.75
C ASN A 131 3.49 -11.15 9.35
N LEU A 132 4.31 -10.12 9.20
CA LEU A 132 4.90 -9.69 7.94
C LEU A 132 6.43 -9.67 8.06
N SER A 133 7.12 -10.07 7.01
CA SER A 133 8.56 -9.92 6.90
C SER A 133 8.96 -9.52 5.48
N VAL A 134 10.03 -8.75 5.39
CA VAL A 134 10.65 -8.38 4.11
C VAL A 134 12.08 -8.85 4.13
N SER A 135 12.48 -9.53 3.07
CA SER A 135 13.86 -9.88 2.80
C SER A 135 14.32 -9.28 1.47
N ILE A 136 15.62 -9.09 1.35
CA ILE A 136 16.25 -8.61 0.12
C ILE A 136 17.28 -9.62 -0.36
N LEU A 137 17.24 -9.92 -1.66
CA LEU A 137 18.26 -10.66 -2.39
C LEU A 137 18.84 -9.72 -3.45
N PRO A 138 20.03 -9.12 -3.21
CA PRO A 138 20.66 -8.25 -4.21
C PRO A 138 21.05 -9.02 -5.48
N GLY A 139 20.93 -8.37 -6.65
CA GLY A 139 21.36 -8.97 -7.90
C GLY A 139 22.83 -9.43 -7.85
N GLY A 140 23.07 -10.67 -8.25
CA GLY A 140 24.39 -11.31 -8.19
C GLY A 140 24.79 -11.88 -6.81
N SER A 141 23.89 -11.80 -5.81
CA SER A 141 24.06 -12.43 -4.50
C SER A 141 23.26 -13.73 -4.40
N GLU A 142 23.78 -14.70 -3.66
CA GLU A 142 23.03 -15.88 -3.23
C GLU A 142 22.51 -15.76 -1.80
N ILE A 143 22.80 -14.64 -1.14
CA ILE A 143 22.45 -14.41 0.26
C ILE A 143 21.23 -13.52 0.35
N GLU A 144 20.12 -14.10 0.80
CA GLU A 144 18.91 -13.38 1.18
C GLU A 144 19.02 -12.88 2.63
N THR A 145 18.67 -11.61 2.84
CA THR A 145 18.76 -10.97 4.16
C THR A 145 17.38 -10.43 4.57
N VAL A 146 16.90 -10.82 5.75
CA VAL A 146 15.68 -10.23 6.34
C VAL A 146 16.01 -8.82 6.82
N ILE A 147 15.32 -7.83 6.27
CA ILE A 147 15.53 -6.40 6.53
C ILE A 147 14.38 -5.76 7.33
N CYS A 148 13.20 -6.39 7.38
CA CYS A 148 12.07 -5.89 8.15
C CYS A 148 11.24 -7.04 8.70
N LYS A 149 10.73 -6.87 9.93
CA LYS A 149 9.67 -7.69 10.53
C LYS A 149 8.62 -6.77 11.12
N SER A 150 7.36 -7.02 10.83
CA SER A 150 6.22 -6.20 11.29
C SER A 150 4.98 -7.07 11.46
N ASN A 151 3.88 -6.43 11.79
CA ASN A 151 2.58 -7.08 11.84
C ASN A 151 1.51 -6.11 11.33
N PHE A 152 0.60 -6.61 10.51
CA PHE A 152 -0.44 -5.79 9.87
C PHE A 152 -1.42 -5.17 10.88
N LYS A 153 -1.57 -5.72 12.09
CA LYS A 153 -2.40 -5.14 13.15
C LYS A 153 -1.98 -3.73 13.59
N TYR A 154 -0.74 -3.32 13.31
CA TYR A 154 -0.25 -2.00 13.67
C TYR A 154 -0.73 -0.86 12.76
N MET A 155 -1.48 -1.19 11.70
CA MET A 155 -2.08 -0.18 10.83
C MET A 155 -3.01 0.73 11.64
N TYR A 156 -2.73 2.04 11.59
CA TYR A 156 -3.54 3.04 12.28
C TYR A 156 -4.92 3.19 11.63
N TRP A 157 -4.95 3.30 10.29
CA TRP A 157 -6.18 3.34 9.51
C TRP A 157 -6.51 1.93 8.99
N ASN A 158 -7.62 1.39 9.43
CA ASN A 158 -8.07 0.09 8.92
C ASN A 158 -8.69 0.21 7.51
N MET A 159 -8.82 -0.91 6.80
CA MET A 159 -9.30 -0.91 5.42
C MET A 159 -10.74 -0.36 5.27
N SER A 160 -11.60 -0.52 6.28
CA SER A 160 -12.96 0.05 6.24
C SER A 160 -12.91 1.57 6.24
N GLN A 161 -12.01 2.16 7.01
CA GLN A 161 -11.78 3.60 7.02
C GLN A 161 -11.16 4.09 5.71
N GLN A 162 -10.23 3.33 5.13
CA GLN A 162 -9.62 3.67 3.84
C GLN A 162 -10.67 3.70 2.72
N ILE A 163 -11.56 2.70 2.64
CA ILE A 163 -12.66 2.68 1.67
C ILE A 163 -13.63 3.83 1.90
N ALA A 164 -14.03 4.07 3.14
CA ALA A 164 -14.92 5.18 3.47
C ALA A 164 -14.31 6.52 3.05
N HIS A 165 -13.01 6.72 3.33
CA HIS A 165 -12.30 7.94 2.94
C HIS A 165 -12.14 8.08 1.42
N HIS A 166 -11.80 6.99 0.72
CA HIS A 166 -11.65 7.00 -0.73
C HIS A 166 -12.96 7.36 -1.45
N THR A 167 -14.09 6.90 -0.93
CA THR A 167 -15.40 7.07 -1.58
C THR A 167 -16.20 8.28 -1.08
N VAL A 168 -15.76 8.97 -0.03
CA VAL A 168 -16.50 10.10 0.58
C VAL A 168 -16.78 11.25 -0.40
N ASN A 169 -15.93 11.45 -1.39
CA ASN A 169 -16.08 12.45 -2.45
C ASN A 169 -16.95 11.98 -3.62
N GLY A 170 -17.51 10.75 -3.57
CA GLY A 170 -18.31 10.16 -4.63
C GLY A 170 -17.55 9.32 -5.65
N CYS A 171 -16.22 9.11 -5.45
CA CYS A 171 -15.46 8.17 -6.28
C CYS A 171 -16.00 6.74 -6.08
N ASN A 172 -16.30 6.04 -7.16
CA ASN A 172 -16.78 4.66 -7.11
C ASN A 172 -15.62 3.65 -7.10
N LEU A 173 -15.95 2.44 -6.62
CA LEU A 173 -15.10 1.25 -6.72
C LEU A 173 -15.66 0.33 -7.80
N ASN A 174 -14.76 -0.35 -8.52
CA ASN A 174 -15.10 -1.38 -9.49
C ASN A 174 -14.50 -2.72 -9.08
N THR A 175 -15.18 -3.80 -9.44
CA THR A 175 -14.66 -5.15 -9.24
C THR A 175 -13.31 -5.29 -9.93
N GLY A 176 -12.30 -5.73 -9.17
CA GLY A 176 -10.92 -5.85 -9.62
C GLY A 176 -10.02 -4.66 -9.29
N ASP A 177 -10.56 -3.53 -8.81
CA ASP A 177 -9.73 -2.47 -8.24
C ASP A 177 -8.94 -3.00 -7.02
N MET A 178 -7.74 -2.42 -6.83
CA MET A 178 -6.87 -2.77 -5.71
C MET A 178 -6.37 -1.50 -5.02
#